data_c4306bd45289565b27c8c8858bf2664e
#
_entry.id   c4306bd45289565b27c8c8858bf2664e
#
_cell.length_a   1.000
_cell.length_b   1.000
_cell.length_c   1.000
_cell.angle_alpha   90.00
_cell.angle_beta   90.00
_cell.angle_gamma   90.00
#
_symmetry.space_group_name_H-M   'P 1'
#
loop_
_entity.id
_entity.type
_entity.pdbx_description
1 polymer ?
#
loop_
_entity_poly.entity_id
_entity_poly.type
_entity_poly.pdbx_seq_one_letter_code
_entity_poly.pdbx_strand_id
1 'polypeptide(L)'
;MSVDRARQVHLVEYPRGEVTPDHFVTVEVDVPEPGPGQVLVRNTFTSVDPGMRLRLRESGPAGYFNSFALNAPMDDIWAVGEVIESRADGFAPGDSVWHAKGWRDYAVVTAGEPALAGIATLAVIDTSV
;
A
#
# COMPACT_ATOMS: atom_id res chain seq x y z
N MET A 1 -4.51 -8.07 22.25
CA MET A 1 -3.36 -8.87 21.78
C MET A 1 -2.77 -8.17 20.56
N SER A 2 -1.53 -7.78 20.65
CA SER A 2 -0.88 -7.12 19.52
C SER A 2 -0.48 -8.16 18.47
N VAL A 3 -0.66 -7.81 17.21
CA VAL A 3 -0.14 -8.58 16.09
C VAL A 3 1.32 -8.19 15.93
N ASP A 4 2.22 -9.13 16.10
CA ASP A 4 3.66 -8.82 16.05
C ASP A 4 4.24 -8.89 14.65
N ARG A 5 3.60 -9.63 13.73
CA ARG A 5 4.11 -9.88 12.39
C ARG A 5 3.06 -9.56 11.35
N ALA A 6 3.53 -9.07 10.22
CA ALA A 6 2.70 -8.72 9.07
C ALA A 6 3.34 -9.24 7.80
N ARG A 7 2.52 -9.43 6.76
CA ARG A 7 2.99 -9.89 5.46
C ARG A 7 2.97 -8.73 4.47
N GLN A 8 3.95 -8.74 3.58
CA GLN A 8 4.04 -7.82 2.44
C GLN A 8 4.38 -8.63 1.21
N VAL A 9 3.87 -8.21 0.06
CA VAL A 9 4.26 -8.80 -1.22
C VAL A 9 5.30 -7.89 -1.87
N HIS A 10 6.45 -8.47 -2.21
CA HIS A 10 7.53 -7.75 -2.88
C HIS A 10 7.72 -8.32 -4.29
N LEU A 11 7.95 -7.44 -5.26
CA LEU A 11 8.40 -7.83 -6.58
C LEU A 11 9.89 -8.13 -6.50
N VAL A 12 10.33 -9.30 -6.91
CA VAL A 12 11.75 -9.69 -6.82
C VAL A 12 12.45 -9.71 -8.16
N GLU A 13 11.70 -9.74 -9.25
CA GLU A 13 12.23 -9.73 -10.60
C GLU A 13 11.21 -9.11 -11.55
N TYR A 14 11.67 -8.30 -12.49
CA TYR A 14 10.78 -7.75 -13.51
C TYR A 14 10.47 -8.82 -14.55
N PRO A 15 9.17 -9.12 -14.79
CA PRO A 15 8.77 -10.08 -15.84
C PRO A 15 9.25 -9.62 -17.21
N ARG A 16 9.82 -10.53 -17.98
CA ARG A 16 10.23 -10.26 -19.37
C ARG A 16 9.19 -10.73 -20.38
N GLY A 17 8.11 -11.31 -19.90
CA GLY A 17 7.02 -11.82 -20.70
C GLY A 17 5.81 -11.96 -19.80
N GLU A 18 5.27 -13.16 -19.70
CA GLU A 18 4.13 -13.42 -18.86
C GLU A 18 4.46 -13.23 -17.38
N VAL A 19 3.57 -12.58 -16.63
CA VAL A 19 3.69 -12.42 -15.19
C VAL A 19 3.30 -13.74 -14.52
N THR A 20 4.19 -14.26 -13.68
CA THR A 20 3.94 -15.50 -12.93
C THR A 20 4.16 -15.26 -11.44
N PRO A 21 3.66 -16.15 -10.56
CA PRO A 21 3.88 -16.02 -9.13
C PRO A 21 5.36 -15.96 -8.72
N ASP A 22 6.24 -16.53 -9.51
CA ASP A 22 7.68 -16.55 -9.20
C ASP A 22 8.33 -15.17 -9.22
N HIS A 23 7.69 -14.18 -9.81
CA HIS A 23 8.18 -12.81 -9.82
C HIS A 23 7.96 -12.10 -8.47
N PHE A 24 7.17 -12.69 -7.59
CA PHE A 24 6.78 -12.09 -6.30
C PHE A 24 7.17 -12.98 -5.14
N VAL A 25 7.39 -12.37 -3.98
CA VAL A 25 7.60 -13.10 -2.74
C VAL A 25 6.78 -12.45 -1.62
N THR A 26 6.23 -13.28 -0.75
CA THR A 26 5.58 -12.80 0.47
C THR A 26 6.62 -12.76 1.57
N VAL A 27 6.82 -11.58 2.15
CA VAL A 27 7.82 -11.34 3.18
C VAL A 27 7.12 -11.06 4.51
N GLU A 28 7.56 -11.67 5.60
CA GLU A 28 7.10 -11.31 6.94
C GLU A 28 7.97 -10.20 7.50
N VAL A 29 7.30 -9.21 8.09
CA VAL A 29 7.95 -8.07 8.73
C VAL A 29 7.28 -7.81 10.07
N ASP A 30 7.92 -7.02 10.92
CA ASP A 30 7.26 -6.53 12.13
C ASP A 30 6.15 -5.56 11.75
N VAL A 31 5.07 -5.54 12.54
CA VAL A 31 4.01 -4.55 12.35
C VAL A 31 4.60 -3.18 12.62
N PRO A 32 4.53 -2.25 11.65
CA PRO A 32 5.12 -0.92 11.84
C PRO A 32 4.32 -0.10 12.84
N GLU A 33 4.97 0.91 13.42
CA GLU A 33 4.33 1.84 14.32
C GLU A 33 4.13 3.19 13.63
N PRO A 34 2.95 3.84 13.78
CA PRO A 34 2.75 5.16 13.21
C PRO A 34 3.50 6.22 14.01
N GLY A 35 4.10 7.16 13.31
CA GLY A 35 4.69 8.38 13.89
C GLY A 35 3.69 9.53 13.85
N PRO A 36 4.13 10.74 14.24
CA PRO A 36 3.27 11.93 14.23
C PRO A 36 2.67 12.16 12.83
N GLY A 37 1.36 12.43 12.77
CA GLY A 37 0.65 12.66 11.52
C GLY A 37 0.35 11.40 10.72
N GLN A 38 0.56 10.24 11.31
CA GLN A 38 0.38 8.95 10.62
C GLN A 38 -0.67 8.08 11.30
N VAL A 39 -1.20 7.14 10.53
CA VAL A 39 -2.10 6.10 11.04
C VAL A 39 -1.57 4.73 10.66
N LEU A 40 -1.88 3.74 11.50
CA LEU A 40 -1.64 2.33 11.17
C LEU A 40 -2.95 1.75 10.67
N VAL A 41 -2.94 1.21 9.47
CA VAL A 41 -4.11 0.62 8.81
C VAL A 41 -3.90 -0.87 8.62
N ARG A 42 -4.91 -1.66 9.01
CA ARG A 42 -4.98 -3.07 8.64
C ARG A 42 -5.76 -3.18 7.35
N ASN A 43 -5.11 -3.57 6.27
CA ASN A 43 -5.75 -3.65 4.97
C ASN A 43 -6.73 -4.82 4.88
N THR A 44 -7.90 -4.56 4.32
CA THR A 44 -8.94 -5.57 4.06
C THR A 44 -9.05 -5.90 2.59
N PHE A 45 -8.81 -4.91 1.72
CA PHE A 45 -8.83 -5.09 0.27
C PHE A 45 -7.68 -4.33 -0.36
N THR A 46 -7.12 -4.89 -1.41
CA THR A 46 -6.13 -4.22 -2.24
C THR A 46 -6.55 -4.30 -3.70
N SER A 47 -6.23 -3.24 -4.44
CA SER A 47 -6.58 -3.16 -5.86
C SER A 47 -5.68 -4.08 -6.71
N VAL A 48 -6.27 -4.60 -7.77
CA VAL A 48 -5.53 -5.21 -8.88
C VAL A 48 -6.06 -4.52 -10.15
N ASP A 49 -5.25 -3.72 -10.78
CA ASP A 49 -5.69 -2.95 -11.94
C ASP A 49 -4.67 -3.04 -13.11
N PRO A 50 -5.12 -2.76 -14.34
CA PRO A 50 -4.24 -2.89 -15.52
C PRO A 50 -3.00 -2.03 -15.48
N GLY A 51 -3.04 -0.87 -14.81
CA GLY A 51 -1.88 0.01 -14.68
C GLY A 51 -0.72 -0.62 -13.95
N MET A 52 -0.99 -1.59 -13.08
CA MET A 52 0.07 -2.30 -12.37
C MET A 52 1.00 -3.06 -13.31
N ARG A 53 0.46 -3.58 -14.42
CA ARG A 53 1.27 -4.32 -15.40
C ARG A 53 2.39 -3.45 -16.00
N LEU A 54 2.10 -2.16 -16.20
CA LEU A 54 3.07 -1.22 -16.74
C LEU A 54 4.20 -0.92 -15.76
N ARG A 55 3.94 -1.09 -14.48
CA ARG A 55 4.90 -0.84 -13.41
C ARG A 55 5.75 -2.07 -13.06
N LEU A 56 5.43 -3.22 -13.66
CA LEU A 56 6.18 -4.47 -13.49
C LEU A 56 7.32 -4.60 -14.49
N ARG A 57 7.90 -3.49 -14.91
CA ARG A 57 9.03 -3.49 -15.85
C ARG A 57 10.12 -2.55 -15.36
N GLU A 58 11.33 -2.84 -15.79
CA GLU A 58 12.46 -1.95 -15.55
C GLU A 58 12.11 -0.56 -16.08
N SER A 59 12.59 0.48 -15.38
CA SER A 59 12.17 1.86 -15.67
C SER A 59 12.21 2.19 -17.17
N GLY A 60 11.04 2.56 -17.65
CA GLY A 60 10.86 3.00 -19.04
C GLY A 60 11.15 4.48 -19.19
N PRO A 61 10.80 5.04 -20.37
CA PRO A 61 11.01 6.47 -20.64
C PRO A 61 10.36 7.33 -19.56
N ALA A 62 11.07 8.35 -19.14
CA ALA A 62 10.62 9.27 -18.11
C ALA A 62 9.23 9.82 -18.42
N GLY A 63 8.34 9.76 -17.43
CA GLY A 63 7.11 10.52 -17.47
C GLY A 63 5.80 9.73 -17.42
N TYR A 64 5.79 8.40 -17.51
CA TYR A 64 4.52 7.67 -17.54
C TYR A 64 4.16 7.01 -16.22
N PHE A 65 4.83 5.95 -15.83
CA PHE A 65 4.56 5.25 -14.58
C PHE A 65 5.88 4.85 -13.94
N ASN A 66 5.98 5.08 -12.64
CA ASN A 66 7.13 4.61 -11.88
C ASN A 66 7.07 3.09 -11.76
N SER A 67 8.17 2.43 -12.10
CA SER A 67 8.30 0.99 -11.86
C SER A 67 8.25 0.70 -10.37
N PHE A 68 7.73 -0.47 -10.00
CA PHE A 68 7.86 -0.93 -8.62
C PHE A 68 9.33 -1.17 -8.32
N ALA A 69 9.78 -0.77 -7.13
CA ALA A 69 11.12 -1.10 -6.67
C ALA A 69 11.19 -2.60 -6.38
N LEU A 70 12.31 -3.22 -6.71
CA LEU A 70 12.52 -4.63 -6.40
C LEU A 70 12.84 -4.80 -4.92
N ASN A 71 12.38 -5.91 -4.35
CA ASN A 71 12.67 -6.30 -2.96
C ASN A 71 12.19 -5.27 -1.93
N ALA A 72 11.06 -4.65 -2.21
CA ALA A 72 10.45 -3.63 -1.35
C ALA A 72 8.93 -3.72 -1.48
N PRO A 73 8.16 -3.14 -0.52
CA PRO A 73 6.72 -3.06 -0.67
C PRO A 73 6.34 -2.33 -1.96
N MET A 74 5.29 -2.81 -2.63
CA MET A 74 4.80 -2.17 -3.85
C MET A 74 3.89 -1.01 -3.47
N ASP A 75 4.38 0.22 -3.67
CA ASP A 75 3.65 1.44 -3.31
C ASP A 75 2.75 1.96 -4.44
N ASP A 76 1.89 2.90 -4.09
CA ASP A 76 0.92 3.55 -4.98
C ASP A 76 -0.07 2.55 -5.59
N ILE A 77 -0.54 1.63 -4.75
CA ILE A 77 -1.61 0.69 -5.08
C ILE A 77 -2.76 0.95 -4.11
N TRP A 78 -3.94 1.22 -4.65
CA TRP A 78 -5.12 1.53 -3.85
C TRP A 78 -5.50 0.37 -2.93
N ALA A 79 -5.88 0.71 -1.72
CA ALA A 79 -6.32 -0.25 -0.72
C ALA A 79 -7.39 0.36 0.17
N VAL A 80 -8.17 -0.51 0.79
CA VAL A 80 -9.15 -0.14 1.83
C VAL A 80 -8.80 -0.94 3.07
N GLY A 81 -8.90 -0.29 4.21
CA GLY A 81 -8.62 -0.95 5.48
C GLY A 81 -9.23 -0.23 6.67
N GLU A 82 -8.93 -0.76 7.84
CA GLU A 82 -9.41 -0.20 9.11
C GLU A 82 -8.24 0.41 9.87
N VAL A 83 -8.45 1.62 10.38
CA VAL A 83 -7.47 2.27 11.26
C VAL A 83 -7.39 1.50 12.57
N ILE A 84 -6.20 1.03 12.92
CA ILE A 84 -5.93 0.31 14.16
C ILE A 84 -5.38 1.26 15.22
N GLU A 85 -4.51 2.18 14.81
CA GLU A 85 -3.91 3.18 15.69
C GLU A 85 -3.77 4.48 14.90
N SER A 86 -4.02 5.62 15.55
CA SER A 86 -3.94 6.91 14.88
C SER A 86 -3.11 7.90 15.69
N ARG A 87 -2.21 8.58 14.99
CA ARG A 87 -1.50 9.76 15.48
C ARG A 87 -1.72 10.94 14.53
N ALA A 88 -2.82 10.90 13.77
CA ALA A 88 -3.20 11.96 12.83
C ALA A 88 -4.56 12.51 13.18
N ASP A 89 -4.72 13.83 13.09
CA ASP A 89 -6.01 14.48 13.33
C ASP A 89 -7.02 14.06 12.25
N GLY A 90 -8.26 13.84 12.65
CA GLY A 90 -9.33 13.49 11.73
C GLY A 90 -9.47 12.00 11.45
N PHE A 91 -8.62 11.17 12.04
CA PHE A 91 -8.67 9.71 11.88
C PHE A 91 -8.66 9.05 13.25
N ALA A 92 -9.54 8.10 13.46
CA ALA A 92 -9.68 7.39 14.74
C ALA A 92 -9.65 5.88 14.52
N PRO A 93 -9.17 5.11 15.53
CA PRO A 93 -9.25 3.65 15.46
C PRO A 93 -10.69 3.21 15.17
N GLY A 94 -10.85 2.26 14.26
CA GLY A 94 -12.15 1.78 13.80
C GLY A 94 -12.64 2.45 12.52
N ASP A 95 -12.06 3.58 12.12
CA ASP A 95 -12.44 4.21 10.85
C ASP A 95 -12.06 3.32 9.68
N SER A 96 -12.95 3.25 8.68
CA SER A 96 -12.63 2.64 7.39
C SER A 96 -12.03 3.72 6.50
N VAL A 97 -10.88 3.41 5.89
CA VAL A 97 -10.15 4.38 5.08
C VAL A 97 -9.70 3.76 3.76
N TRP A 98 -9.50 4.61 2.75
CA TRP A 98 -8.79 4.21 1.55
C TRP A 98 -7.43 4.94 1.50
N HIS A 99 -6.46 4.29 0.90
CA HIS A 99 -5.10 4.85 0.77
C HIS A 99 -4.36 4.13 -0.37
N ALA A 100 -3.09 4.44 -0.55
CA ALA A 100 -2.32 3.94 -1.68
C ALA A 100 -1.15 3.03 -1.29
N LYS A 101 -1.28 2.30 -0.19
CA LYS A 101 -0.25 1.36 0.26
C LYS A 101 -0.83 -0.06 0.39
N GLY A 102 -1.23 -0.61 -0.75
CA GLY A 102 -1.79 -1.96 -0.84
C GLY A 102 -0.74 -3.07 -0.80
N TRP A 103 -1.20 -4.28 -1.05
CA TRP A 103 -0.39 -5.49 -1.12
C TRP A 103 0.47 -5.75 0.12
N ARG A 104 -0.10 -5.45 1.27
CA ARG A 104 0.47 -5.72 2.60
C ARG A 104 -0.64 -5.78 3.63
N ASP A 105 -0.41 -6.51 4.73
CA ASP A 105 -1.42 -6.65 5.78
C ASP A 105 -1.62 -5.34 6.54
N TYR A 106 -0.53 -4.66 6.88
CA TYR A 106 -0.55 -3.41 7.66
C TYR A 106 0.27 -2.35 6.95
N ALA A 107 -0.25 -1.14 6.93
CA ALA A 107 0.44 0.00 6.33
C ALA A 107 0.44 1.19 7.28
N VAL A 108 1.57 1.88 7.38
CA VAL A 108 1.63 3.20 8.00
C VAL A 108 1.43 4.22 6.90
N VAL A 109 0.43 5.08 7.05
CA VAL A 109 0.06 6.07 6.04
C VAL A 109 0.13 7.45 6.64
N THR A 110 0.78 8.37 5.97
CA THR A 110 0.88 9.77 6.38
C THR A 110 -0.32 10.54 5.83
N ALA A 111 -1.04 11.23 6.72
CA ALA A 111 -2.19 12.04 6.31
C ALA A 111 -1.73 13.18 5.39
N GLY A 112 -2.42 13.36 4.27
CA GLY A 112 -2.11 14.41 3.31
C GLY A 112 -0.95 14.11 2.37
N GLU A 113 -0.32 12.94 2.46
CA GLU A 113 0.76 12.57 1.57
C GLU A 113 0.21 12.33 0.15
N PRO A 114 0.79 12.97 -0.88
CA PRO A 114 0.34 12.71 -2.25
C PRO A 114 0.81 11.34 -2.73
N ALA A 115 -0.06 10.67 -3.48
CA ALA A 115 0.27 9.42 -4.13
C ALA A 115 0.34 9.61 -5.64
N LEU A 116 0.09 8.55 -6.38
CA LEU A 116 0.09 8.57 -7.84
C LEU A 116 -0.75 9.74 -8.39
N ALA A 117 -0.19 10.46 -9.35
CA ALA A 117 -0.80 11.63 -9.96
C ALA A 117 -1.02 12.82 -9.02
N GLY A 118 -0.33 12.86 -7.89
CA GLY A 118 -0.40 13.98 -6.95
C GLY A 118 -1.69 14.06 -6.15
N ILE A 119 -2.52 13.02 -6.20
CA ILE A 119 -3.77 12.98 -5.45
C ILE A 119 -3.44 12.67 -3.98
N ALA A 120 -3.98 13.48 -3.08
CA ALA A 120 -3.83 13.23 -1.65
C ALA A 120 -4.52 11.91 -1.29
N THR A 121 -3.83 11.09 -0.53
CA THR A 121 -4.34 9.78 -0.11
C THR A 121 -4.70 9.79 1.36
N LEU A 122 -5.39 8.76 1.79
CA LEU A 122 -5.93 8.57 3.11
C LEU A 122 -7.19 9.41 3.31
N ALA A 123 -8.31 8.78 3.13
CA ALA A 123 -9.62 9.38 3.34
C ALA A 123 -10.54 8.39 4.04
N VAL A 124 -11.36 8.91 4.95
CA VAL A 124 -12.40 8.11 5.62
C VAL A 124 -13.48 7.75 4.61
N ILE A 125 -13.93 6.50 4.65
CA ILE A 125 -14.99 5.98 3.78
C ILE A 125 -16.26 5.85 4.61
N ASP A 126 -17.38 6.30 4.03
CA ASP A 126 -18.69 6.05 4.62
C ASP A 126 -19.14 4.64 4.27
N THR A 127 -19.18 3.76 5.28
CA THR A 127 -19.57 2.36 5.10
C THR A 127 -21.04 2.12 5.46
N SER A 128 -21.80 3.18 5.70
CA SER A 128 -23.21 3.06 6.07
C SER A 128 -24.14 2.82 4.89
N VAL A 129 -23.61 2.82 3.69
CA VAL A 129 -24.39 2.67 2.46
C VAL A 129 -24.52 1.22 2.05
#